data_02e075ee8b292ef1e89f853ff7b797bd
#
_entry.id   02e075ee8b292ef1e89f853ff7b797bd
#
_cell.length_a   1.000
_cell.length_b   1.000
_cell.length_c   1.000
_cell.angle_alpha   90.00
_cell.angle_beta   90.00
_cell.angle_gamma   90.00
#
_symmetry.space_group_name_H-M   'P 1'
#
loop_
_entity.id
_entity.type
_entity.pdbx_description
1 polymer ?
#
loop_
_entity_poly.entity_id
_entity_poly.type
_entity_poly.pdbx_seq_one_letter_code
_entity_poly.pdbx_strand_id
1 'polypeptide(L)'
;MRYGKTGTTLASAVALLLFAGGIASGGEPGGRFRHAGDQGGGGDANIDIAVRQVTVTPIRAHVGDVVRVAVVIENRDDGYQTVPLEIFANRKVVARKPFTFGFSPADRIYRESLAWDTRGVSPGEYRIRAEVFVWGDSSPSDNFLEVKQLVLLSAPGAPFPDGAASGGSATETDPRVESRSLREGGGSPGENAPAGGY
;
A
#
# COMPACT_ATOMS: atom_id res chain seq x y z
N MET A 1 -57.09 2.91 12.65
CA MET A 1 -55.84 2.82 13.45
C MET A 1 -54.69 3.30 12.58
N ARG A 2 -54.11 4.46 12.88
CA ARG A 2 -52.99 5.04 12.14
C ARG A 2 -51.72 4.82 12.96
N TYR A 3 -50.76 4.08 12.40
CA TYR A 3 -49.41 3.95 12.99
C TYR A 3 -48.49 4.99 12.36
N GLY A 4 -47.99 5.94 13.18
CA GLY A 4 -46.96 6.89 12.79
C GLY A 4 -45.59 6.24 12.79
N LYS A 5 -44.83 6.38 11.69
CA LYS A 5 -43.44 6.06 11.60
C LYS A 5 -42.61 7.26 12.04
N THR A 6 -41.96 7.17 13.18
CA THR A 6 -40.91 8.12 13.62
C THR A 6 -39.60 7.73 12.97
N GLY A 7 -39.16 8.51 11.99
CA GLY A 7 -37.84 8.39 11.40
C GLY A 7 -36.79 9.09 12.30
N THR A 8 -35.84 8.31 12.82
CA THR A 8 -34.66 8.84 13.53
C THR A 8 -33.55 9.08 12.52
N THR A 9 -33.28 10.34 12.27
CA THR A 9 -32.17 10.79 11.43
C THR A 9 -30.91 10.83 12.29
N LEU A 10 -29.96 9.92 12.07
CA LEU A 10 -28.62 9.99 12.64
C LEU A 10 -27.77 10.96 11.82
N ALA A 11 -27.49 12.12 12.36
CA ALA A 11 -26.54 13.09 11.81
C ALA A 11 -25.12 12.63 12.15
N SER A 12 -24.35 12.24 11.13
CA SER A 12 -22.91 12.02 11.26
C SER A 12 -22.19 13.35 11.32
N ALA A 13 -21.66 13.71 12.48
CA ALA A 13 -20.79 14.87 12.65
C ALA A 13 -19.39 14.53 12.13
N VAL A 14 -18.99 15.18 11.04
CA VAL A 14 -17.61 15.21 10.56
C VAL A 14 -16.88 16.29 11.37
N ALA A 15 -15.98 15.87 12.26
CA ALA A 15 -15.09 16.78 12.97
C ALA A 15 -13.95 17.24 12.05
N LEU A 16 -14.03 18.45 11.57
CA LEU A 16 -12.97 19.15 10.85
C LEU A 16 -12.00 19.74 11.87
N LEU A 17 -10.83 19.14 12.10
CA LEU A 17 -9.76 19.75 12.90
C LEU A 17 -9.00 20.78 12.05
N LEU A 18 -9.32 22.06 12.27
CA LEU A 18 -8.54 23.20 11.78
C LEU A 18 -7.37 23.45 12.74
N PHE A 19 -6.15 23.20 12.32
CA PHE A 19 -4.95 23.69 12.99
C PHE A 19 -4.73 25.16 12.61
N ALA A 20 -5.07 26.07 13.51
CA ALA A 20 -4.68 27.48 13.40
C ALA A 20 -3.26 27.63 13.95
N GLY A 21 -2.29 27.82 13.06
CA GLY A 21 -0.93 28.19 13.44
C GLY A 21 -0.85 29.65 13.81
N GLY A 22 -0.62 29.97 15.10
CA GLY A 22 -0.31 31.30 15.58
C GLY A 22 1.13 31.69 15.28
N ILE A 23 1.31 32.75 14.53
CA ILE A 23 2.59 33.46 14.39
C ILE A 23 2.76 34.43 15.57
N ALA A 24 3.72 34.12 16.44
CA ALA A 24 4.23 35.08 17.42
C ALA A 24 5.61 35.55 16.95
N SER A 25 5.70 36.82 16.59
CA SER A 25 6.93 37.52 16.31
C SER A 25 7.53 38.07 17.61
N GLY A 26 8.84 38.05 17.76
CA GLY A 26 9.55 38.96 18.63
C GLY A 26 10.67 38.34 19.46
N GLY A 27 11.91 38.80 19.22
CA GLY A 27 12.96 38.76 20.21
C GLY A 27 14.22 38.01 19.85
N GLU A 28 15.14 38.64 19.07
CA GLU A 28 16.56 38.36 19.22
C GLU A 28 17.03 38.88 20.60
N PRO A 29 17.95 38.14 21.26
CA PRO A 29 19.33 38.52 21.14
C PRO A 29 20.32 37.36 21.03
N GLY A 30 21.28 37.55 20.13
CA GLY A 30 22.54 36.90 19.92
C GLY A 30 23.07 35.90 20.95
N GLY A 31 22.74 34.62 20.76
CA GLY A 31 23.44 33.50 21.34
C GLY A 31 24.00 32.70 20.20
N ARG A 32 25.35 32.82 19.96
CA ARG A 32 26.06 31.90 19.08
C ARG A 32 26.02 30.49 19.71
N PHE A 33 24.98 29.73 19.45
CA PHE A 33 25.05 28.29 19.67
C PHE A 33 26.02 27.73 18.65
N ARG A 34 27.25 27.49 19.09
CA ARG A 34 28.15 26.61 18.37
C ARG A 34 27.46 25.25 18.35
N HIS A 35 27.00 24.82 17.18
CA HIS A 35 26.69 23.43 16.95
C HIS A 35 28.00 22.65 17.13
N ALA A 36 28.17 22.08 18.32
CA ALA A 36 29.16 21.05 18.55
C ALA A 36 28.63 19.80 17.85
N GLY A 37 29.40 19.32 16.87
CA GLY A 37 29.24 17.97 16.37
C GLY A 37 28.45 17.79 15.06
N ASP A 38 28.87 18.47 14.00
CA ASP A 38 28.75 17.91 12.65
C ASP A 38 29.85 16.83 12.49
N GLN A 39 29.66 15.75 13.22
CA GLN A 39 30.36 14.46 13.09
C GLN A 39 29.28 13.43 12.76
N GLY A 40 28.57 13.67 11.69
CA GLY A 40 27.63 12.72 11.17
C GLY A 40 27.81 12.68 9.68
N GLY A 41 28.57 11.72 9.18
CA GLY A 41 28.39 11.26 7.83
C GLY A 41 26.92 10.91 7.70
N GLY A 42 26.11 11.86 7.26
CA GLY A 42 24.80 11.61 6.71
C GLY A 42 25.02 10.81 5.44
N GLY A 43 25.24 9.52 5.57
CA GLY A 43 24.94 8.62 4.48
C GLY A 43 23.49 8.92 4.16
N ASP A 44 23.23 9.42 2.96
CA ASP A 44 21.87 9.56 2.45
C ASP A 44 21.19 8.22 2.71
N ALA A 45 20.30 8.19 3.69
CA ALA A 45 19.54 6.99 3.99
C ALA A 45 18.79 6.68 2.69
N ASN A 46 19.29 5.66 2.00
CA ASN A 46 18.79 5.30 0.67
C ASN A 46 17.49 4.57 0.87
N ILE A 47 16.42 5.32 1.14
CA ILE A 47 15.08 4.77 1.32
C ILE A 47 14.68 4.07 0.02
N ASP A 48 14.27 2.81 0.12
CA ASP A 48 13.79 2.01 -1.02
C ASP A 48 12.65 1.10 -0.55
N ILE A 49 11.43 1.54 -0.78
CA ILE A 49 10.21 0.81 -0.42
C ILE A 49 9.45 0.46 -1.69
N ALA A 50 9.15 -0.82 -1.89
CA ALA A 50 8.52 -1.31 -3.09
C ALA A 50 7.21 -2.04 -2.83
N VAL A 51 6.18 -1.80 -3.66
CA VAL A 51 4.97 -2.62 -3.70
C VAL A 51 5.24 -3.85 -4.57
N ARG A 52 5.26 -5.04 -3.94
CA ARG A 52 5.66 -6.30 -4.60
C ARG A 52 4.51 -7.07 -5.20
N GLN A 53 3.37 -7.02 -4.56
CA GLN A 53 2.21 -7.76 -4.98
C GLN A 53 0.93 -7.06 -4.55
N VAL A 54 -0.06 -7.10 -5.41
CA VAL A 54 -1.43 -6.67 -5.13
C VAL A 54 -2.38 -7.77 -5.56
N THR A 55 -3.24 -8.21 -4.66
CA THR A 55 -4.29 -9.19 -4.93
C THR A 55 -5.64 -8.58 -4.61
N VAL A 56 -6.57 -8.67 -5.54
CA VAL A 56 -7.94 -8.14 -5.39
C VAL A 56 -8.94 -9.28 -5.40
N THR A 57 -9.84 -9.30 -4.43
CA THR A 57 -10.86 -10.35 -4.31
C THR A 57 -12.14 -9.76 -3.65
N PRO A 58 -13.33 -9.99 -4.23
CA PRO A 58 -13.58 -10.52 -5.56
C PRO A 58 -13.30 -9.49 -6.66
N ILE A 59 -13.06 -9.96 -7.90
CA ILE A 59 -12.95 -9.08 -9.08
C ILE A 59 -14.31 -8.82 -9.74
N ARG A 60 -15.36 -9.51 -9.30
CA ARG A 60 -16.75 -9.32 -9.69
C ARG A 60 -17.59 -9.25 -8.44
N ALA A 61 -18.19 -8.09 -8.20
CA ALA A 61 -18.96 -7.81 -7.00
C ALA A 61 -20.19 -6.97 -7.35
N HIS A 62 -21.18 -6.96 -6.48
CA HIS A 62 -22.27 -6.00 -6.57
C HIS A 62 -21.94 -4.75 -5.77
N VAL A 63 -22.50 -3.64 -6.16
CA VAL A 63 -22.45 -2.41 -5.36
C VAL A 63 -23.03 -2.69 -3.97
N GLY A 64 -22.26 -2.38 -2.93
CA GLY A 64 -22.57 -2.69 -1.54
C GLY A 64 -21.76 -3.85 -0.97
N ASP A 65 -21.13 -4.67 -1.82
CA ASP A 65 -20.21 -5.70 -1.39
C ASP A 65 -18.85 -5.09 -0.94
N VAL A 66 -18.10 -5.87 -0.20
CA VAL A 66 -16.72 -5.50 0.19
C VAL A 66 -15.72 -6.18 -0.73
N VAL A 67 -14.89 -5.39 -1.40
CA VAL A 67 -13.73 -5.87 -2.16
C VAL A 67 -12.49 -5.78 -1.27
N ARG A 68 -11.76 -6.89 -1.12
CA ARG A 68 -10.51 -6.95 -0.36
C ARG A 68 -9.33 -6.74 -1.28
N VAL A 69 -8.39 -5.89 -0.85
CA VAL A 69 -7.13 -5.64 -1.55
C VAL A 69 -6.00 -6.01 -0.62
N ALA A 70 -5.36 -7.15 -0.90
CA ALA A 70 -4.18 -7.60 -0.16
C ALA A 70 -2.92 -7.09 -0.85
N VAL A 71 -2.00 -6.53 -0.08
CA VAL A 71 -0.77 -5.91 -0.57
C VAL A 71 0.44 -6.49 0.14
N VAL A 72 1.49 -6.76 -0.61
CA VAL A 72 2.81 -7.11 -0.08
C VAL A 72 3.76 -5.96 -0.41
N ILE A 73 4.41 -5.41 0.60
CA ILE A 73 5.33 -4.30 0.50
C ILE A 73 6.68 -4.75 1.07
N GLU A 74 7.76 -4.39 0.42
CA GLU A 74 9.12 -4.65 0.86
C GLU A 74 9.82 -3.34 1.19
N ASN A 75 10.47 -3.28 2.35
CA ASN A 75 11.48 -2.28 2.67
C ASN A 75 12.86 -2.88 2.39
N ARG A 76 13.59 -2.32 1.46
CA ARG A 76 14.94 -2.76 1.11
C ARG A 76 16.03 -2.05 1.91
N ASP A 77 15.63 -1.01 2.63
CA ASP A 77 16.47 -0.30 3.56
C ASP A 77 16.38 -0.92 4.97
N ASP A 78 17.38 -0.66 5.81
CA ASP A 78 17.40 -1.10 7.21
C ASP A 78 16.79 -0.06 8.17
N GLY A 79 16.21 1.01 7.63
CA GLY A 79 15.68 2.13 8.38
C GLY A 79 14.26 1.90 8.94
N TYR A 80 13.96 2.56 10.05
CA TYR A 80 12.62 2.68 10.59
C TYR A 80 11.84 3.69 9.73
N GLN A 81 10.75 3.24 9.10
CA GLN A 81 9.94 4.06 8.21
C GLN A 81 8.46 3.89 8.54
N THR A 82 7.74 5.01 8.66
CA THR A 82 6.28 5.02 8.71
C THR A 82 5.76 5.65 7.43
N VAL A 83 5.01 4.88 6.67
CA VAL A 83 4.51 5.28 5.36
C VAL A 83 3.01 5.03 5.24
N PRO A 84 2.26 5.87 4.52
CA PRO A 84 0.87 5.60 4.18
C PRO A 84 0.79 4.63 3.00
N LEU A 85 -0.01 3.57 3.15
CA LEU A 85 -0.49 2.74 2.06
C LEU A 85 -1.86 3.26 1.62
N GLU A 86 -2.02 3.54 0.35
CA GLU A 86 -3.27 3.96 -0.26
C GLU A 86 -3.70 2.98 -1.34
N ILE A 87 -5.00 2.68 -1.35
CA ILE A 87 -5.63 1.91 -2.42
C ILE A 87 -6.49 2.85 -3.24
N PHE A 88 -6.26 2.84 -4.55
CA PHE A 88 -7.03 3.59 -5.51
C PHE A 88 -7.95 2.66 -6.30
N ALA A 89 -9.19 3.08 -6.49
CA ALA A 89 -10.10 2.58 -7.52
C ALA A 89 -10.24 3.67 -8.58
N ASN A 90 -9.67 3.45 -9.76
CA ASN A 90 -9.40 4.45 -10.79
C ASN A 90 -8.49 5.56 -10.20
N ARG A 91 -9.03 6.79 -10.03
CA ARG A 91 -8.29 7.95 -9.50
C ARG A 91 -8.68 8.31 -8.06
N LYS A 92 -9.57 7.54 -7.45
CA LYS A 92 -10.11 7.85 -6.12
C LYS A 92 -9.48 6.94 -5.08
N VAL A 93 -8.98 7.51 -3.98
CA VAL A 93 -8.57 6.74 -2.79
C VAL A 93 -9.81 6.11 -2.18
N VAL A 94 -9.81 4.79 -2.04
CA VAL A 94 -10.92 3.99 -1.50
C VAL A 94 -10.58 3.34 -0.16
N ALA A 95 -9.30 3.19 0.15
CA ALA A 95 -8.82 2.76 1.45
C ALA A 95 -7.43 3.36 1.71
N ARG A 96 -7.12 3.60 2.99
CA ARG A 96 -5.82 4.11 3.44
C ARG A 96 -5.48 3.52 4.79
N LYS A 97 -4.21 3.18 4.98
CA LYS A 97 -3.67 2.75 6.28
C LYS A 97 -2.19 3.12 6.39
N PRO A 98 -1.76 3.81 7.44
CA PRO A 98 -0.35 3.94 7.74
C PRO A 98 0.19 2.60 8.27
N PHE A 99 1.44 2.31 7.96
CA PHE A 99 2.17 1.17 8.52
C PHE A 99 3.62 1.57 8.78
N THR A 100 4.30 0.77 9.60
CA THR A 100 5.66 1.07 10.05
C THR A 100 6.54 -0.15 9.83
N PHE A 101 7.70 0.05 9.21
CA PHE A 101 8.78 -0.91 9.19
C PHE A 101 9.65 -0.73 10.42
N GLY A 102 10.04 -1.84 11.06
CA GLY A 102 11.02 -1.85 12.15
C GLY A 102 12.46 -1.97 11.63
N PHE A 103 13.40 -2.00 12.57
CA PHE A 103 14.84 -2.19 12.28
C PHE A 103 15.23 -3.65 12.05
N SER A 104 14.31 -4.59 12.28
CA SER A 104 14.61 -6.01 12.13
C SER A 104 14.56 -6.44 10.66
N PRO A 105 15.50 -7.25 10.18
CA PRO A 105 15.40 -7.85 8.85
C PRO A 105 14.10 -8.66 8.63
N ALA A 106 13.50 -9.18 9.71
CA ALA A 106 12.21 -9.87 9.65
C ALA A 106 11.05 -8.92 9.32
N ASP A 107 11.21 -7.61 9.59
CA ASP A 107 10.17 -6.60 9.37
C ASP A 107 10.24 -5.97 7.96
N ARG A 108 11.13 -6.47 7.09
CA ARG A 108 11.28 -5.95 5.72
C ARG A 108 10.09 -6.24 4.82
N ILE A 109 9.31 -7.25 5.12
CA ILE A 109 8.14 -7.61 4.33
C ILE A 109 6.87 -7.32 5.14
N TYR A 110 6.10 -6.37 4.67
CA TYR A 110 4.82 -6.02 5.24
C TYR A 110 3.68 -6.59 4.38
N ARG A 111 2.71 -7.24 5.02
CA ARG A 111 1.52 -7.79 4.38
C ARG A 111 0.28 -7.20 5.02
N GLU A 112 -0.57 -6.63 4.19
CA GLU A 112 -1.80 -5.99 4.66
C GLU A 112 -2.98 -6.36 3.76
N SER A 113 -4.17 -6.34 4.34
CA SER A 113 -5.41 -6.49 3.59
C SER A 113 -6.38 -5.38 3.96
N LEU A 114 -6.65 -4.50 3.00
CA LEU A 114 -7.59 -3.40 3.15
C LEU A 114 -8.93 -3.76 2.52
N ALA A 115 -10.00 -3.23 3.12
CA ALA A 115 -11.36 -3.41 2.62
C ALA A 115 -11.80 -2.16 1.86
N TRP A 116 -12.22 -2.33 0.61
CA TRP A 116 -12.94 -1.32 -0.14
C TRP A 116 -14.44 -1.57 0.00
N ASP A 117 -15.11 -0.70 0.74
CA ASP A 117 -16.57 -0.67 0.84
C ASP A 117 -17.15 -0.03 -0.42
N THR A 118 -17.90 -0.79 -1.20
CA THR A 118 -18.45 -0.29 -2.47
C THR A 118 -19.84 0.35 -2.33
N ARG A 119 -20.35 0.56 -1.12
CA ARG A 119 -21.60 1.27 -0.89
C ARG A 119 -21.53 2.70 -1.44
N GLY A 120 -22.50 3.07 -2.26
CA GLY A 120 -22.56 4.38 -2.89
C GLY A 120 -21.56 4.57 -4.04
N VAL A 121 -20.85 3.51 -4.44
CA VAL A 121 -20.01 3.50 -5.64
C VAL A 121 -20.90 3.19 -6.84
N SER A 122 -20.70 3.85 -7.98
CA SER A 122 -21.44 3.55 -9.20
C SER A 122 -21.09 2.18 -9.77
N PRO A 123 -22.02 1.44 -10.39
CA PRO A 123 -21.67 0.28 -11.20
C PRO A 123 -20.68 0.65 -12.31
N GLY A 124 -19.76 -0.26 -12.65
CA GLY A 124 -18.75 -0.01 -13.68
C GLY A 124 -17.48 -0.82 -13.48
N GLU A 125 -16.49 -0.53 -14.30
CA GLU A 125 -15.16 -1.14 -14.25
C GLU A 125 -14.18 -0.25 -13.49
N TYR A 126 -13.42 -0.88 -12.61
CA TYR A 126 -12.47 -0.20 -11.73
C TYR A 126 -11.08 -0.80 -11.84
N ARG A 127 -10.12 0.05 -12.10
CA ARG A 127 -8.71 -0.26 -12.08
C ARG A 127 -8.19 -0.06 -10.66
N ILE A 128 -7.60 -1.08 -10.08
CA ILE A 128 -7.08 -1.04 -8.71
C ILE A 128 -5.59 -0.85 -8.72
N ARG A 129 -5.12 0.13 -7.96
CA ARG A 129 -3.71 0.41 -7.72
C ARG A 129 -3.46 0.52 -6.22
N ALA A 130 -2.41 -0.11 -5.75
CA ALA A 130 -1.84 0.13 -4.42
C ALA A 130 -0.62 1.04 -4.56
N GLU A 131 -0.46 2.00 -3.66
CA GLU A 131 0.62 2.96 -3.67
C GLU A 131 1.08 3.27 -2.25
N VAL A 132 2.38 3.35 -2.05
CA VAL A 132 3.01 3.88 -0.84
C VAL A 132 3.64 5.22 -1.17
N PHE A 133 3.46 6.20 -0.29
CA PHE A 133 4.05 7.51 -0.48
C PHE A 133 5.29 7.66 0.40
N VAL A 134 6.46 7.75 -0.25
CA VAL A 134 7.76 7.83 0.41
C VAL A 134 8.53 9.01 -0.16
N TRP A 135 8.95 9.91 0.72
CA TRP A 135 9.80 11.03 0.33
C TRP A 135 11.26 10.59 0.29
N GLY A 136 11.94 10.87 -0.82
CA GLY A 136 13.37 10.51 -0.96
C GLY A 136 13.62 9.05 -1.30
N ASP A 137 12.62 8.33 -1.80
CA ASP A 137 12.79 6.97 -2.29
C ASP A 137 13.73 6.92 -3.50
N SER A 138 14.66 5.98 -3.48
CA SER A 138 15.65 5.80 -4.53
C SER A 138 15.08 5.20 -5.82
N SER A 139 13.93 4.52 -5.70
CA SER A 139 13.25 3.83 -6.80
C SER A 139 11.74 4.15 -6.84
N PRO A 140 11.31 5.42 -7.01
CA PRO A 140 9.90 5.78 -6.89
C PRO A 140 8.95 5.05 -7.86
N SER A 141 9.50 4.43 -8.89
CA SER A 141 8.72 3.70 -9.90
C SER A 141 8.16 2.36 -9.40
N ASP A 142 8.63 1.83 -8.27
CA ASP A 142 8.12 0.60 -7.66
C ASP A 142 7.34 0.85 -6.36
N ASN A 143 7.10 2.12 -6.02
CA ASN A 143 6.23 2.52 -4.92
C ASN A 143 4.74 2.27 -5.19
N PHE A 144 4.39 1.83 -6.38
CA PHE A 144 3.02 1.48 -6.72
C PHE A 144 2.96 0.25 -7.63
N LEU A 145 1.84 -0.45 -7.54
CA LEU A 145 1.52 -1.55 -8.44
C LEU A 145 0.04 -1.50 -8.80
N GLU A 146 -0.25 -1.60 -10.09
CA GLU A 146 -1.60 -1.59 -10.63
C GLU A 146 -1.97 -3.00 -11.11
N VAL A 147 -3.15 -3.49 -10.70
CA VAL A 147 -3.67 -4.79 -11.15
C VAL A 147 -4.16 -4.66 -12.59
N LYS A 148 -3.66 -5.51 -13.49
CA LYS A 148 -4.04 -5.50 -14.91
C LYS A 148 -5.51 -5.83 -15.13
N GLN A 149 -6.06 -6.74 -14.31
CA GLN A 149 -7.45 -7.13 -14.40
C GLN A 149 -8.35 -6.12 -13.70
N LEU A 150 -9.41 -5.69 -14.39
CA LEU A 150 -10.39 -4.76 -13.83
C LEU A 150 -11.33 -5.45 -12.83
N VAL A 151 -11.74 -4.69 -11.82
CA VAL A 151 -12.83 -5.07 -10.93
C VAL A 151 -14.15 -4.58 -11.53
N LEU A 152 -15.08 -5.50 -11.73
CA LEU A 152 -16.42 -5.20 -12.25
C LEU A 152 -17.40 -5.09 -11.09
N LEU A 153 -18.01 -3.92 -10.93
CA LEU A 153 -19.14 -3.70 -10.03
C LEU A 153 -20.45 -3.65 -10.82
N SER A 154 -21.34 -4.56 -10.50
CA SER A 154 -22.71 -4.57 -11.04
C SER A 154 -23.69 -3.92 -10.06
N ALA A 155 -24.82 -3.45 -10.56
CA ALA A 155 -25.91 -2.99 -9.70
C ALA A 155 -26.40 -4.14 -8.80
N PRO A 156 -26.92 -3.85 -7.60
CA PRO A 156 -27.44 -4.88 -6.72
C PRO A 156 -28.50 -5.74 -7.43
N GLY A 157 -28.31 -7.06 -7.43
CA GLY A 157 -29.21 -8.01 -8.06
C GLY A 157 -29.17 -8.07 -9.59
N ALA A 158 -28.38 -7.24 -10.27
CA ALA A 158 -28.21 -7.33 -11.71
C ALA A 158 -27.24 -8.46 -12.08
N PRO A 159 -27.47 -9.21 -13.17
CA PRO A 159 -26.52 -10.19 -13.66
C PRO A 159 -25.21 -9.51 -14.13
N PHE A 160 -24.10 -10.23 -14.08
CA PHE A 160 -22.88 -9.76 -14.72
C PHE A 160 -23.00 -9.86 -16.24
N PRO A 161 -22.38 -8.94 -17.00
CA PRO A 161 -22.58 -8.84 -18.46
C PRO A 161 -22.24 -10.12 -19.24
N ASP A 162 -21.34 -10.94 -18.73
CA ASP A 162 -20.87 -12.19 -19.34
C ASP A 162 -21.53 -13.44 -18.75
N GLY A 163 -22.58 -13.28 -17.94
CA GLY A 163 -23.27 -14.37 -17.26
C GLY A 163 -22.47 -15.08 -16.17
N ALA A 164 -21.26 -14.63 -15.87
CA ALA A 164 -20.45 -15.22 -14.82
C ALA A 164 -20.95 -14.80 -13.42
N ALA A 165 -20.74 -15.67 -12.45
CA ALA A 165 -21.09 -15.38 -11.05
C ALA A 165 -20.18 -14.30 -10.44
N SER A 166 -20.64 -13.69 -9.33
CA SER A 166 -19.80 -12.88 -8.46
C SER A 166 -18.61 -13.71 -7.96
N GLY A 167 -17.43 -13.14 -7.92
CA GLY A 167 -16.24 -13.82 -7.40
C GLY A 167 -14.99 -13.55 -8.21
N GLY A 168 -14.08 -14.52 -8.18
CA GLY A 168 -12.76 -14.42 -8.80
C GLY A 168 -11.76 -13.59 -7.99
N SER A 169 -10.50 -13.71 -8.35
CA SER A 169 -9.39 -12.96 -7.76
C SER A 169 -8.40 -12.59 -8.85
N ALA A 170 -7.77 -11.45 -8.73
CA ALA A 170 -6.66 -11.03 -9.58
C ALA A 170 -5.46 -10.67 -8.72
N THR A 171 -4.29 -11.13 -9.17
CA THR A 171 -3.02 -10.83 -8.52
C THR A 171 -2.07 -10.23 -9.55
N GLU A 172 -1.47 -9.13 -9.19
CA GLU A 172 -0.33 -8.57 -9.91
C GLU A 172 0.90 -8.62 -9.01
N THR A 173 2.01 -9.03 -9.59
CA THR A 173 3.31 -9.12 -8.90
C THR A 173 4.32 -8.28 -9.66
N ASP A 174 5.18 -7.57 -8.93
CA ASP A 174 6.27 -6.83 -9.53
C ASP A 174 7.19 -7.81 -10.31
N PRO A 175 7.37 -7.62 -11.63
CA PRO A 175 8.15 -8.53 -12.46
C PRO A 175 9.63 -8.64 -12.05
N ARG A 176 10.13 -7.69 -11.26
CA ARG A 176 11.50 -7.73 -10.73
C ARG A 176 11.71 -8.84 -9.70
N VAL A 177 10.63 -9.30 -9.04
CA VAL A 177 10.69 -10.41 -8.07
C VAL A 177 10.99 -11.72 -8.78
N GLU A 178 10.37 -11.99 -9.93
CA GLU A 178 10.56 -13.23 -10.69
C GLU A 178 12.00 -13.38 -11.20
N SER A 179 12.64 -12.27 -11.60
CA SER A 179 14.00 -12.28 -12.12
C SER A 179 15.06 -12.62 -11.07
N ARG A 180 14.80 -12.37 -9.80
CA ARG A 180 15.73 -12.65 -8.70
C ARG A 180 15.70 -14.12 -8.29
N SER A 181 14.53 -14.74 -8.29
CA SER A 181 14.35 -16.15 -7.93
C SER A 181 15.08 -17.11 -8.90
N LEU A 182 15.23 -16.72 -10.16
CA LEU A 182 15.93 -17.50 -11.17
C LEU A 182 17.46 -17.37 -11.09
N ARG A 183 18.00 -16.33 -10.44
CA ARG A 183 19.45 -16.13 -10.29
C ARG A 183 20.06 -16.81 -9.07
N GLU A 184 19.28 -17.05 -8.02
CA GLU A 184 19.77 -17.69 -6.79
C GLU A 184 19.78 -19.23 -6.86
N GLY A 185 19.15 -19.84 -7.88
CA GLY A 185 19.11 -21.30 -8.08
C GLY A 185 20.29 -21.90 -8.85
N GLY A 186 21.24 -21.09 -9.33
CA GLY A 186 22.41 -21.54 -10.07
C GLY A 186 23.61 -21.88 -9.16
N GLY A 187 23.39 -22.72 -8.16
CA GLY A 187 24.49 -23.32 -7.38
C GLY A 187 25.33 -24.20 -8.29
N SER A 188 26.56 -23.76 -8.58
CA SER A 188 27.56 -24.55 -9.30
C SER A 188 27.77 -25.88 -8.59
N PRO A 189 27.68 -27.03 -9.30
CA PRO A 189 28.07 -28.33 -8.72
C PRO A 189 29.56 -28.25 -8.42
N GLY A 190 29.91 -28.28 -7.14
CA GLY A 190 31.27 -28.37 -6.68
C GLY A 190 31.97 -29.58 -7.28
N GLU A 191 33.00 -29.32 -8.07
CA GLU A 191 33.92 -30.29 -8.61
C GLU A 191 34.75 -30.88 -7.44
N ASN A 192 34.31 -32.03 -6.94
CA ASN A 192 35.10 -32.85 -6.02
C ASN A 192 36.22 -33.51 -6.81
N ALA A 193 37.41 -32.93 -6.83
CA ALA A 193 38.60 -33.57 -7.26
C ALA A 193 39.05 -34.61 -6.18
N PRO A 194 39.31 -35.88 -6.54
CA PRO A 194 39.83 -36.83 -5.60
C PRO A 194 41.31 -36.56 -5.35
N ALA A 195 41.70 -36.38 -4.08
CA ALA A 195 43.07 -36.36 -3.65
C ALA A 195 43.70 -37.72 -3.84
N GLY A 196 44.55 -37.87 -4.85
CA GLY A 196 45.41 -39.00 -5.04
C GLY A 196 46.54 -39.01 -4.00
N GLY A 197 46.70 -40.13 -3.32
CA GLY A 197 47.78 -40.38 -2.39
C GLY A 197 49.12 -40.59 -3.09
N TYR A 198 50.16 -40.27 -2.36
CA TYR A 198 51.42 -41.03 -2.22
C TYR A 198 52.03 -40.56 -0.90
#